data_4342ffbcf81c61d031655b4b2c6ddcb3
#
_entry.id   4342ffbcf81c61d031655b4b2c6ddcb3
#
_cell.length_a   1.000
_cell.length_b   1.000
_cell.length_c   1.000
_cell.angle_alpha   90.00
_cell.angle_beta   90.00
_cell.angle_gamma   90.00
#
_symmetry.space_group_name_H-M   'P 1'
#
loop_
_entity.id
_entity.type
_entity.pdbx_description
1 polymer ?
#
loop_
_entity_poly.entity_id
_entity_poly.type
_entity_poly.pdbx_seq_one_letter_code
_entity_poly.pdbx_strand_id
1 'polypeptide(L)'
;LLGLRFKISTFSFFQPNSLAAEVLYSIVREYIGDTKDKVVFDLYSGTGTIAQLAASVADEVIGVEIVEEAVEAAKQNAALNNLSNCKFIAGDVLKVLDDLTEKPDVIILDPPRDGIHPKALPKILSYGVDHIVYISCKATSLARDLPAFLAAGYKLEKACCVDQFCQTVHVETVVLLSQLKQKPDD
;
A
#
# COMPACT_ATOMS: atom_id res chain seq x y z
N LEU A 1 -2.01 3.87 -16.55
CA LEU A 1 -1.89 2.56 -15.90
C LEU A 1 -3.28 2.01 -15.60
N LEU A 2 -3.61 0.81 -16.07
CA LEU A 2 -4.88 0.12 -15.78
C LEU A 2 -6.13 0.99 -15.99
N GLY A 3 -6.14 1.81 -17.05
CA GLY A 3 -7.25 2.71 -17.39
C GLY A 3 -7.20 4.09 -16.73
N LEU A 4 -6.38 4.28 -15.70
CA LEU A 4 -6.18 5.58 -15.06
C LEU A 4 -5.10 6.40 -15.77
N ARG A 5 -5.23 7.71 -15.67
CA ARG A 5 -4.29 8.70 -16.22
C ARG A 5 -3.48 9.30 -15.08
N PHE A 6 -2.17 9.45 -15.28
CA PHE A 6 -1.29 10.07 -14.29
C PHE A 6 -0.46 11.17 -14.95
N LYS A 7 -0.51 12.36 -14.36
CA LYS A 7 0.42 13.43 -14.68
C LYS A 7 1.67 13.22 -13.86
N ILE A 8 2.79 12.99 -14.53
CA ILE A 8 4.09 12.75 -13.91
C ILE A 8 4.87 14.05 -13.97
N SER A 9 5.37 14.52 -12.83
CA SER A 9 6.30 15.63 -12.75
C SER A 9 7.74 15.13 -12.71
N THR A 10 8.70 16.00 -13.03
CA THR A 10 10.13 15.68 -13.00
C THR A 10 10.63 15.28 -11.60
N PHE A 11 9.92 15.71 -10.56
CA PHE A 11 10.27 15.46 -9.16
C PHE A 11 9.45 14.37 -8.50
N SER A 12 8.47 13.78 -9.22
CA SER A 12 7.64 12.69 -8.69
C SER A 12 8.26 11.35 -9.05
N PHE A 13 8.38 10.46 -8.07
CA PHE A 13 8.70 9.07 -8.37
C PHE A 13 7.53 8.44 -9.12
N PHE A 14 7.83 7.80 -10.22
CA PHE A 14 6.89 6.97 -10.98
C PHE A 14 7.65 5.76 -11.53
N GLN A 15 7.01 4.60 -11.56
CA GLN A 15 7.65 3.37 -12.03
C GLN A 15 8.07 3.49 -13.51
N PRO A 16 9.37 3.41 -13.82
CA PRO A 16 9.86 3.68 -15.18
C PRO A 16 9.45 2.63 -16.20
N ASN A 17 9.27 1.38 -15.79
CA ASN A 17 8.77 0.31 -16.63
C ASN A 17 7.25 0.20 -16.49
N SER A 18 6.51 0.95 -17.31
CA SER A 18 5.04 1.03 -17.23
C SER A 18 4.35 -0.31 -17.44
N LEU A 19 4.87 -1.18 -18.30
CA LEU A 19 4.26 -2.50 -18.56
C LEU A 19 4.43 -3.43 -17.34
N ALA A 20 5.62 -3.47 -16.75
CA ALA A 20 5.85 -4.24 -15.54
C ALA A 20 5.12 -3.64 -14.33
N ALA A 21 4.97 -2.32 -14.27
CA ALA A 21 4.16 -1.64 -13.26
C ALA A 21 2.68 -2.02 -13.35
N GLU A 22 2.11 -2.18 -14.55
CA GLU A 22 0.74 -2.68 -14.71
C GLU A 22 0.58 -4.11 -14.21
N VAL A 23 1.58 -4.97 -14.42
CA VAL A 23 1.59 -6.34 -13.86
C VAL A 23 1.64 -6.27 -12.33
N LEU A 24 2.58 -5.50 -11.76
CA LEU A 24 2.72 -5.31 -10.32
C LEU A 24 1.40 -4.85 -9.68
N TYR A 25 0.82 -3.80 -10.21
CA TYR A 25 -0.41 -3.21 -9.66
C TYR A 25 -1.65 -4.08 -9.91
N SER A 26 -1.67 -4.90 -10.95
CA SER A 26 -2.73 -5.90 -11.14
C SER A 26 -2.70 -6.96 -10.04
N ILE A 27 -1.50 -7.42 -9.64
CA ILE A 27 -1.31 -8.34 -8.52
C ILE A 27 -1.74 -7.67 -7.20
N VAL A 28 -1.31 -6.43 -6.98
CA VAL A 28 -1.71 -5.66 -5.78
C VAL A 28 -3.23 -5.57 -5.69
N ARG A 29 -3.90 -5.21 -6.79
CA ARG A 29 -5.37 -5.13 -6.83
C ARG A 29 -6.05 -6.49 -6.60
N GLU A 30 -5.48 -7.57 -7.15
CA GLU A 30 -5.97 -8.94 -6.87
C GLU A 30 -5.86 -9.27 -5.37
N TYR A 31 -4.73 -8.88 -4.73
CA TYR A 31 -4.50 -9.16 -3.32
C TYR A 31 -5.34 -8.30 -2.37
N ILE A 32 -5.66 -7.06 -2.75
CA ILE A 32 -6.63 -6.21 -2.06
C ILE A 32 -8.01 -6.89 -2.05
N GLY A 33 -8.38 -7.53 -3.16
CA GLY A 33 -9.64 -8.23 -3.32
C GLY A 33 -10.84 -7.30 -3.45
N ASP A 34 -12.02 -7.78 -3.07
CA ASP A 34 -13.25 -6.98 -3.04
C ASP A 34 -13.27 -6.10 -1.80
N THR A 35 -13.22 -4.79 -2.04
CA THR A 35 -13.21 -3.74 -1.01
C THR A 35 -14.43 -2.83 -1.10
N LYS A 36 -15.50 -3.28 -1.75
CA LYS A 36 -16.77 -2.57 -1.76
C LYS A 36 -17.25 -2.36 -0.31
N ASP A 37 -17.68 -1.14 -0.01
CA ASP A 37 -18.11 -0.73 1.32
C ASP A 37 -16.99 -0.82 2.40
N LYS A 38 -15.71 -0.73 1.98
CA LYS A 38 -14.54 -0.82 2.87
C LYS A 38 -13.68 0.44 2.79
N VAL A 39 -13.01 0.72 3.92
CA VAL A 39 -11.97 1.75 4.03
C VAL A 39 -10.60 1.11 3.83
N VAL A 40 -9.82 1.67 2.92
CA VAL A 40 -8.46 1.20 2.61
C VAL A 40 -7.46 2.27 2.99
N PHE A 41 -6.42 1.90 3.74
CA PHE A 41 -5.26 2.77 3.97
C PHE A 41 -4.14 2.38 3.00
N ASP A 42 -3.59 3.37 2.29
CA ASP A 42 -2.38 3.26 1.48
C ASP A 42 -1.26 4.04 2.17
N LEU A 43 -0.46 3.33 2.97
CA LEU A 43 0.62 3.93 3.74
C LEU A 43 1.91 3.94 2.91
N TYR A 44 2.57 5.10 2.86
CA TYR A 44 3.67 5.43 1.95
C TYR A 44 3.17 5.57 0.49
N SER A 45 2.07 6.31 0.31
CA SER A 45 1.28 6.31 -0.94
C SER A 45 1.97 7.00 -2.13
N GLY A 46 3.08 7.71 -1.93
CA GLY A 46 3.77 8.44 -3.00
C GLY A 46 2.82 9.37 -3.75
N THR A 47 2.81 9.26 -5.08
CA THR A 47 1.89 10.03 -5.95
C THR A 47 0.48 9.44 -6.05
N GLY A 48 0.11 8.53 -5.15
CA GLY A 48 -1.22 7.98 -5.00
C GLY A 48 -1.62 6.97 -6.07
N THR A 49 -0.67 6.32 -6.73
CA THR A 49 -0.98 5.38 -7.81
C THR A 49 -1.77 4.19 -7.30
N ILE A 50 -1.31 3.56 -6.22
CA ILE A 50 -1.96 2.38 -5.63
C ILE A 50 -3.29 2.77 -4.99
N ALA A 51 -3.32 3.89 -4.25
CA ALA A 51 -4.54 4.43 -3.68
C ALA A 51 -5.65 4.62 -4.72
N GLN A 52 -5.31 5.21 -5.88
CA GLN A 52 -6.28 5.44 -6.95
C GLN A 52 -6.76 4.14 -7.61
N LEU A 53 -5.88 3.13 -7.73
CA LEU A 53 -6.28 1.82 -8.22
C LEU A 53 -7.22 1.11 -7.23
N ALA A 54 -6.97 1.24 -5.93
CA ALA A 54 -7.85 0.72 -4.89
C ALA A 54 -9.20 1.46 -4.85
N ALA A 55 -9.21 2.76 -5.07
CA ALA A 55 -10.42 3.60 -5.05
C ALA A 55 -11.48 3.20 -6.07
N SER A 56 -11.08 2.53 -7.15
CA SER A 56 -12.03 2.03 -8.16
C SER A 56 -12.95 0.93 -7.61
N VAL A 57 -12.62 0.31 -6.49
CA VAL A 57 -13.31 -0.83 -5.88
C VAL A 57 -13.57 -0.67 -4.38
N ALA A 58 -13.12 0.42 -3.76
CA ALA A 58 -13.29 0.72 -2.33
C ALA A 58 -14.32 1.83 -2.12
N ASP A 59 -14.89 1.92 -0.92
CA ASP A 59 -15.74 3.04 -0.51
C ASP A 59 -14.89 4.30 -0.29
N GLU A 60 -13.83 4.18 0.47
CA GLU A 60 -12.89 5.26 0.74
C GLU A 60 -11.45 4.74 0.75
N VAL A 61 -10.53 5.55 0.23
CA VAL A 61 -9.08 5.29 0.32
C VAL A 61 -8.39 6.49 0.95
N ILE A 62 -7.59 6.22 1.99
CA ILE A 62 -6.77 7.24 2.66
C ILE A 62 -5.30 6.93 2.39
N GLY A 63 -4.66 7.78 1.58
CA GLY A 63 -3.24 7.74 1.29
C GLY A 63 -2.44 8.61 2.27
N VAL A 64 -1.37 8.08 2.83
CA VAL A 64 -0.45 8.82 3.71
C VAL A 64 0.94 8.85 3.10
N GLU A 65 1.49 10.04 2.93
CA GLU A 65 2.81 10.25 2.32
C GLU A 65 3.51 11.43 3.00
N ILE A 66 4.82 11.30 3.24
CA ILE A 66 5.60 12.32 3.93
C ILE A 66 5.97 13.51 3.04
N VAL A 67 6.06 13.28 1.72
CA VAL A 67 6.47 14.29 0.74
C VAL A 67 5.26 15.09 0.28
N GLU A 68 5.14 16.35 0.69
CA GLU A 68 3.99 17.21 0.38
C GLU A 68 3.74 17.37 -1.13
N GLU A 69 4.79 17.47 -1.93
CA GLU A 69 4.70 17.59 -3.39
C GLU A 69 4.10 16.30 -4.02
N ALA A 70 4.40 15.14 -3.45
CA ALA A 70 3.82 13.87 -3.90
C ALA A 70 2.34 13.80 -3.55
N VAL A 71 1.95 14.26 -2.36
CA VAL A 71 0.55 14.36 -1.92
C VAL A 71 -0.25 15.28 -2.83
N GLU A 72 0.32 16.43 -3.19
CA GLU A 72 -0.35 17.37 -4.10
C GLU A 72 -0.52 16.76 -5.51
N ALA A 73 0.50 16.06 -6.01
CA ALA A 73 0.42 15.32 -7.26
C ALA A 73 -0.64 14.21 -7.19
N ALA A 74 -0.75 13.50 -6.05
CA ALA A 74 -1.77 12.48 -5.83
C ALA A 74 -3.19 13.06 -5.90
N LYS A 75 -3.43 14.22 -5.27
CA LYS A 75 -4.72 14.92 -5.33
C LYS A 75 -5.08 15.35 -6.76
N GLN A 76 -4.12 15.91 -7.49
CA GLN A 76 -4.31 16.31 -8.89
C GLN A 76 -4.63 15.11 -9.80
N ASN A 77 -3.93 13.99 -9.60
CA ASN A 77 -4.17 12.78 -10.35
C ASN A 77 -5.53 12.14 -10.01
N ALA A 78 -5.95 12.14 -8.74
CA ALA A 78 -7.27 11.68 -8.35
C ALA A 78 -8.38 12.53 -9.00
N ALA A 79 -8.22 13.86 -9.01
CA ALA A 79 -9.15 14.76 -9.69
C ALA A 79 -9.18 14.51 -11.21
N LEU A 80 -8.02 14.27 -11.84
CA LEU A 80 -7.92 13.91 -13.28
C LEU A 80 -8.68 12.63 -13.62
N ASN A 81 -8.74 11.69 -12.68
CA ASN A 81 -9.43 10.40 -12.82
C ASN A 81 -10.87 10.42 -12.28
N ASN A 82 -11.39 11.57 -11.83
CA ASN A 82 -12.71 11.73 -11.22
C ASN A 82 -12.93 10.83 -9.99
N LEU A 83 -11.89 10.58 -9.21
CA LEU A 83 -11.94 9.79 -7.99
C LEU A 83 -12.16 10.73 -6.79
N SER A 84 -13.40 10.80 -6.30
CA SER A 84 -13.78 11.64 -5.16
C SER A 84 -13.60 10.94 -3.82
N ASN A 85 -13.36 9.64 -3.82
CA ASN A 85 -13.21 8.78 -2.65
C ASN A 85 -11.75 8.52 -2.24
N CYS A 86 -10.80 9.27 -2.81
CA CYS A 86 -9.39 9.28 -2.38
C CYS A 86 -9.12 10.52 -1.53
N LYS A 87 -8.67 10.33 -0.31
CA LYS A 87 -8.10 11.37 0.55
C LYS A 87 -6.59 11.17 0.65
N PHE A 88 -5.83 12.27 0.60
CA PHE A 88 -4.37 12.20 0.74
C PHE A 88 -3.91 13.15 1.84
N ILE A 89 -3.11 12.62 2.77
CA ILE A 89 -2.60 13.30 3.96
C ILE A 89 -1.09 13.38 3.86
N ALA A 90 -0.57 14.62 3.95
CA ALA A 90 0.87 14.86 4.04
C ALA A 90 1.34 14.67 5.47
N GLY A 91 2.27 13.76 5.68
CA GLY A 91 2.86 13.55 7.00
C GLY A 91 3.58 12.23 7.16
N ASP A 92 4.34 12.15 8.23
CA ASP A 92 5.00 10.91 8.63
C ASP A 92 3.96 9.88 9.09
N VAL A 93 3.96 8.70 8.49
CA VAL A 93 3.05 7.60 8.84
C VAL A 93 3.01 7.38 10.36
N LEU A 94 4.17 7.44 11.03
CA LEU A 94 4.27 7.26 12.49
C LEU A 94 3.42 8.26 13.28
N LYS A 95 3.28 9.48 12.78
CA LYS A 95 2.52 10.56 13.44
C LYS A 95 1.05 10.58 12.99
N VAL A 96 0.85 10.49 11.67
CA VAL A 96 -0.51 10.53 11.08
C VAL A 96 -1.40 9.44 11.64
N LEU A 97 -0.87 8.23 11.87
CA LEU A 97 -1.64 7.11 12.45
C LEU A 97 -2.16 7.38 13.87
N ASP A 98 -1.58 8.34 14.62
CA ASP A 98 -2.09 8.72 15.94
C ASP A 98 -3.32 9.63 15.85
N ASP A 99 -3.45 10.37 14.74
CA ASP A 99 -4.48 11.39 14.55
C ASP A 99 -5.66 10.89 13.69
N LEU A 100 -5.51 9.74 13.00
CA LEU A 100 -6.57 9.16 12.20
C LEU A 100 -7.68 8.57 13.08
N THR A 101 -8.90 9.00 12.82
CA THR A 101 -10.12 8.49 13.48
C THR A 101 -10.76 7.33 12.70
N GLU A 102 -10.51 7.26 11.42
CA GLU A 102 -10.99 6.22 10.53
C GLU A 102 -10.31 4.89 10.86
N LYS A 103 -11.08 3.81 10.71
CA LYS A 103 -10.57 2.45 10.89
C LYS A 103 -10.48 1.77 9.53
N PRO A 104 -9.31 1.31 9.12
CA PRO A 104 -9.18 0.58 7.86
C PRO A 104 -9.72 -0.85 7.99
N ASP A 105 -10.24 -1.36 6.88
CA ASP A 105 -10.54 -2.78 6.69
C ASP A 105 -9.35 -3.50 6.02
N VAL A 106 -8.59 -2.75 5.20
CA VAL A 106 -7.40 -3.23 4.50
C VAL A 106 -6.30 -2.17 4.59
N ILE A 107 -5.07 -2.61 4.80
CA ILE A 107 -3.89 -1.74 4.74
C ILE A 107 -2.99 -2.18 3.60
N ILE A 108 -2.57 -1.22 2.79
CA ILE A 108 -1.55 -1.38 1.77
C ILE A 108 -0.28 -0.71 2.28
N LEU A 109 0.86 -1.38 2.12
CA LEU A 109 2.17 -0.92 2.54
C LEU A 109 3.11 -0.95 1.35
N ASP A 110 3.66 0.20 0.97
CA ASP A 110 4.73 0.32 -0.03
C ASP A 110 5.88 1.17 0.55
N PRO A 111 6.53 0.68 1.63
CA PRO A 111 7.53 1.45 2.35
C PRO A 111 8.82 1.63 1.53
N PRO A 112 9.69 2.59 1.90
CA PRO A 112 10.99 2.77 1.29
C PRO A 112 11.87 1.51 1.41
N ARG A 113 13.01 1.50 0.70
CA ARG A 113 13.95 0.36 0.64
C ARG A 113 14.40 -0.19 1.99
N ASP A 114 14.38 0.65 3.02
CA ASP A 114 14.74 0.24 4.38
C ASP A 114 13.59 -0.45 5.13
N GLY A 115 12.43 -0.63 4.48
CA GLY A 115 11.25 -1.24 5.09
C GLY A 115 10.50 -0.31 6.04
N ILE A 116 9.65 -0.88 6.87
CA ILE A 116 8.83 -0.15 7.81
C ILE A 116 9.67 0.31 9.00
N HIS A 117 9.48 1.57 9.41
CA HIS A 117 10.14 2.08 10.61
C HIS A 117 9.71 1.27 11.85
N PRO A 118 10.66 0.81 12.70
CA PRO A 118 10.35 -0.09 13.83
C PRO A 118 9.29 0.43 14.81
N LYS A 119 9.14 1.76 14.94
CA LYS A 119 8.10 2.38 15.79
C LYS A 119 6.73 2.47 15.07
N ALA A 120 6.69 2.49 13.73
CA ALA A 120 5.43 2.53 12.98
C ALA A 120 4.79 1.13 12.90
N LEU A 121 5.60 0.08 12.82
CA LEU A 121 5.11 -1.27 12.66
C LEU A 121 4.13 -1.73 13.77
N PRO A 122 4.37 -1.52 15.08
CA PRO A 122 3.40 -1.85 16.12
C PRO A 122 2.08 -1.07 15.99
N LYS A 123 2.13 0.19 15.53
CA LYS A 123 0.91 0.99 15.31
C LYS A 123 0.08 0.44 14.17
N ILE A 124 0.72 0.08 13.05
CA ILE A 124 0.07 -0.56 11.91
C ILE A 124 -0.60 -1.87 12.34
N LEU A 125 0.12 -2.70 13.08
CA LEU A 125 -0.38 -3.99 13.58
C LEU A 125 -1.55 -3.82 14.57
N SER A 126 -1.59 -2.73 15.34
CA SER A 126 -2.66 -2.48 16.32
C SER A 126 -4.04 -2.24 15.69
N TYR A 127 -4.11 -1.93 14.40
CA TYR A 127 -5.40 -1.85 13.70
C TYR A 127 -6.09 -3.22 13.57
N GLY A 128 -5.32 -4.32 13.60
CA GLY A 128 -5.88 -5.68 13.56
C GLY A 128 -6.73 -5.97 12.33
N VAL A 129 -6.39 -5.39 11.17
CA VAL A 129 -7.14 -5.58 9.92
C VAL A 129 -7.07 -7.01 9.44
N ASP A 130 -8.11 -7.48 8.74
CA ASP A 130 -8.15 -8.85 8.20
C ASP A 130 -7.05 -9.09 7.14
N HIS A 131 -6.70 -8.05 6.34
CA HIS A 131 -5.76 -8.18 5.22
C HIS A 131 -4.77 -7.01 5.18
N ILE A 132 -3.51 -7.36 4.95
CA ILE A 132 -2.43 -6.39 4.65
C ILE A 132 -1.76 -6.81 3.35
N VAL A 133 -1.65 -5.90 2.40
CA VAL A 133 -0.87 -6.08 1.18
C VAL A 133 0.43 -5.32 1.35
N TYR A 134 1.57 -6.02 1.34
CA TYR A 134 2.89 -5.41 1.50
C TYR A 134 3.68 -5.55 0.20
N ILE A 135 4.10 -4.41 -0.35
CA ILE A 135 4.91 -4.30 -1.55
C ILE A 135 6.32 -3.93 -1.11
N SER A 136 7.34 -4.59 -1.64
CA SER A 136 8.72 -4.35 -1.27
C SER A 136 9.64 -4.42 -2.48
N CYS A 137 10.36 -3.34 -2.74
CA CYS A 137 11.44 -3.31 -3.72
C CYS A 137 12.75 -3.96 -3.22
N LYS A 138 12.76 -4.46 -1.98
CA LYS A 138 13.94 -5.10 -1.35
C LYS A 138 13.52 -6.26 -0.46
N ALA A 139 13.62 -7.47 -0.99
CA ALA A 139 13.18 -8.69 -0.30
C ALA A 139 13.79 -8.89 1.10
N THR A 140 15.02 -8.41 1.33
CA THR A 140 15.68 -8.51 2.65
C THR A 140 15.03 -7.62 3.71
N SER A 141 14.48 -6.46 3.33
CA SER A 141 13.73 -5.60 4.26
C SER A 141 12.37 -6.23 4.59
N LEU A 142 11.68 -6.77 3.59
CA LEU A 142 10.46 -7.55 3.80
C LEU A 142 10.70 -8.73 4.76
N ALA A 143 11.76 -9.52 4.51
CA ALA A 143 12.10 -10.67 5.35
C ALA A 143 12.42 -10.28 6.81
N ARG A 144 12.96 -9.07 7.04
CA ARG A 144 13.18 -8.53 8.38
C ARG A 144 11.88 -8.12 9.06
N ASP A 145 10.93 -7.56 8.31
CA ASP A 145 9.67 -7.04 8.87
C ASP A 145 8.64 -8.16 9.11
N LEU A 146 8.62 -9.21 8.28
CA LEU A 146 7.66 -10.33 8.33
C LEU A 146 7.52 -10.98 9.73
N PRO A 147 8.59 -11.26 10.51
CA PRO A 147 8.45 -11.87 11.83
C PRO A 147 7.52 -11.11 12.77
N ALA A 148 7.45 -9.76 12.68
CA ALA A 148 6.56 -8.99 13.52
C ALA A 148 5.08 -9.19 13.14
N PHE A 149 4.78 -9.31 11.84
CA PHE A 149 3.43 -9.64 11.36
C PHE A 149 3.02 -11.04 11.81
N LEU A 150 3.92 -12.03 11.69
CA LEU A 150 3.64 -13.41 12.12
C LEU A 150 3.41 -13.47 13.63
N ALA A 151 4.21 -12.75 14.43
CA ALA A 151 4.04 -12.66 15.88
C ALA A 151 2.72 -11.98 16.28
N ALA A 152 2.20 -11.08 15.44
CA ALA A 152 0.90 -10.43 15.63
C ALA A 152 -0.29 -11.29 15.15
N GLY A 153 -0.07 -12.54 14.74
CA GLY A 153 -1.13 -13.47 14.33
C GLY A 153 -1.50 -13.42 12.85
N TYR A 154 -0.70 -12.73 12.01
CA TYR A 154 -0.87 -12.83 10.56
C TYR A 154 -0.18 -14.08 10.01
N LYS A 155 -0.70 -14.61 8.92
CA LYS A 155 -0.02 -15.61 8.09
C LYS A 155 0.31 -15.01 6.72
N LEU A 156 1.41 -15.44 6.14
CA LEU A 156 1.70 -15.19 4.73
C LEU A 156 0.79 -16.09 3.88
N GLU A 157 -0.16 -15.49 3.18
CA GLU A 157 -1.15 -16.22 2.38
C GLU A 157 -0.70 -16.39 0.93
N LYS A 158 -0.21 -15.31 0.34
CA LYS A 158 0.31 -15.28 -1.03
C LYS A 158 1.60 -14.48 -1.09
N ALA A 159 2.48 -14.84 -2.01
CA ALA A 159 3.66 -14.08 -2.36
C ALA A 159 3.89 -14.16 -3.88
N CYS A 160 4.25 -13.03 -4.49
CA CYS A 160 4.59 -12.95 -5.90
C CYS A 160 5.76 -11.99 -6.10
N CYS A 161 6.67 -12.35 -6.99
CA CYS A 161 7.77 -11.49 -7.40
C CYS A 161 7.54 -10.99 -8.82
N VAL A 162 7.83 -9.70 -9.05
CA VAL A 162 7.75 -9.05 -10.36
C VAL A 162 9.12 -8.49 -10.71
N ASP A 163 9.73 -9.02 -11.78
CA ASP A 163 11.00 -8.52 -12.31
C ASP A 163 10.77 -7.24 -13.12
N GLN A 164 10.68 -6.13 -12.39
CA GLN A 164 10.45 -4.80 -12.96
C GLN A 164 11.72 -4.16 -13.51
N PHE A 165 12.86 -4.56 -12.97
CA PHE A 165 14.17 -4.05 -13.31
C PHE A 165 15.07 -5.17 -13.86
N CYS A 166 14.65 -5.73 -15.00
CA CYS A 166 15.34 -6.84 -15.64
C CYS A 166 16.86 -6.63 -15.73
N GLN A 167 17.64 -7.68 -15.49
CA GLN A 167 19.10 -7.67 -15.46
C GLN A 167 19.73 -6.89 -14.29
N THR A 168 18.96 -6.59 -13.26
CA THR A 168 19.45 -6.05 -11.98
C THR A 168 19.17 -7.02 -10.84
N VAL A 169 19.70 -6.72 -9.66
CA VAL A 169 19.42 -7.49 -8.43
C VAL A 169 18.10 -7.08 -7.76
N HIS A 170 17.35 -6.16 -8.37
CA HIS A 170 16.15 -5.58 -7.79
C HIS A 170 14.91 -6.29 -8.34
N VAL A 171 14.12 -6.86 -7.42
CA VAL A 171 12.86 -7.52 -7.72
C VAL A 171 11.79 -6.95 -6.79
N GLU A 172 10.67 -6.54 -7.34
CA GLU A 172 9.50 -6.18 -6.56
C GLU A 172 8.84 -7.43 -6.01
N THR A 173 8.50 -7.40 -4.73
CA THR A 173 7.84 -8.53 -4.08
C THR A 173 6.53 -8.04 -3.47
N VAL A 174 5.42 -8.69 -3.82
CA VAL A 174 4.10 -8.42 -3.24
C VAL A 174 3.69 -9.61 -2.38
N VAL A 175 3.29 -9.33 -1.16
CA VAL A 175 2.76 -10.37 -0.26
C VAL A 175 1.38 -9.98 0.26
N LEU A 176 0.52 -10.98 0.41
CA LEU A 176 -0.75 -10.89 1.12
C LEU A 176 -0.59 -11.53 2.48
N LEU A 177 -0.87 -10.75 3.51
CA LEU A 177 -0.91 -11.17 4.90
C LEU A 177 -2.35 -11.18 5.38
N SER A 178 -2.80 -12.29 5.95
CA SER A 178 -4.17 -12.44 6.49
C SER A 178 -4.13 -12.69 7.97
N GLN A 179 -5.00 -12.00 8.72
CA GLN A 179 -5.16 -12.22 10.15
C GLN A 179 -5.74 -13.62 10.40
N LEU A 180 -5.09 -14.39 11.24
CA LEU A 180 -5.67 -15.63 11.73
C LEU A 180 -6.83 -15.28 12.67
N LYS A 181 -8.07 -15.46 12.21
CA LYS A 181 -9.24 -15.34 13.10
C LYS A 181 -9.10 -16.42 14.16
N GLN A 182 -9.01 -16.05 15.43
CA GLN A 182 -9.22 -17.00 16.51
C GLN A 182 -10.63 -17.55 16.32
N LYS A 183 -10.78 -18.88 16.18
CA LYS A 183 -12.09 -19.48 16.31
C LYS A 183 -12.63 -19.07 17.67
N PRO A 184 -13.91 -18.63 17.77
CA PRO A 184 -14.53 -18.53 19.08
C PRO A 184 -14.37 -19.90 19.75
N ASP A 185 -13.87 -19.91 20.98
CA ASP A 185 -13.88 -21.11 21.78
C ASP A 185 -15.33 -21.56 21.92
N ASP A 186 -15.65 -22.75 21.39
CA ASP A 186 -16.93 -23.42 21.55
C ASP A 186 -17.13 -23.83 23.02
#